data_998dade53bacbca28d4c83e14213413b
#
_entry.id   998dade53bacbca28d4c83e14213413b
#
_cell.length_a   1.000
_cell.length_b   1.000
_cell.length_c   1.000
_cell.angle_alpha   90.00
_cell.angle_beta   90.00
_cell.angle_gamma   90.00
#
_symmetry.space_group_name_H-M   'P 1'
#
loop_
_entity.id
_entity.type
_entity.pdbx_description
1 polymer ?
#
loop_
_entity_poly.entity_id
_entity_poly.type
_entity_poly.pdbx_seq_one_letter_code
_entity_poly.pdbx_strand_id
1 'polypeptide(L)'
;LLAVRNNIPIIDITAATMDDISDQDSPPLLSQVAWSKAIEYDADMAMAVHRTPDTNIMEIVSRKNRHGTEFDFYLDWDLNRGVVKEIYENPMT
;
A
#
# COMPACT_ATOMS: atom_id res chain seq x y z
N LEU A 1 -7.29 20.37 -4.49
CA LEU A 1 -7.42 19.19 -3.62
C LEU A 1 -8.40 19.44 -2.48
N LEU A 2 -9.30 18.52 -2.25
CA LEU A 2 -10.28 18.62 -1.16
C LEU A 2 -9.62 18.75 0.21
N ALA A 3 -8.58 18.00 0.45
CA ALA A 3 -7.87 18.02 1.74
C ALA A 3 -7.26 19.39 2.02
N VAL A 4 -6.59 19.96 1.03
CA VAL A 4 -5.96 21.29 1.18
C VAL A 4 -7.03 22.36 1.33
N ARG A 5 -8.06 22.31 0.49
CA ARG A 5 -9.12 23.32 0.50
C ARG A 5 -9.87 23.36 1.83
N ASN A 6 -10.09 22.21 2.44
CA ASN A 6 -10.87 22.08 3.67
C ASN A 6 -10.00 21.93 4.92
N ASN A 7 -8.68 21.88 4.77
CA ASN A 7 -7.71 21.70 5.86
C ASN A 7 -8.01 20.45 6.68
N ILE A 8 -8.29 19.33 6.01
CA ILE A 8 -8.58 18.04 6.64
C ILE A 8 -7.74 16.94 5.98
N PRO A 9 -7.37 15.91 6.73
CA PRO A 9 -6.74 14.73 6.12
C PRO A 9 -7.78 13.89 5.40
N ILE A 10 -7.42 13.37 4.23
CA ILE A 10 -8.27 12.47 3.45
C ILE A 10 -7.46 11.22 3.12
N ILE A 11 -8.03 10.05 3.44
CA ILE A 11 -7.47 8.75 3.08
C ILE A 11 -8.40 8.13 2.04
N ASP A 12 -7.83 7.82 0.88
CA ASP A 12 -8.55 7.20 -0.22
C ASP A 12 -8.03 5.79 -0.43
N ILE A 13 -8.93 4.82 -0.53
CA ILE A 13 -8.60 3.42 -0.76
C ILE A 13 -9.05 3.05 -2.16
N THR A 14 -8.12 2.56 -2.97
CA THR A 14 -8.41 2.20 -4.34
C THR A 14 -7.80 0.84 -4.68
N ALA A 15 -8.45 0.10 -5.56
CA ALA A 15 -7.96 -1.18 -6.01
C ALA A 15 -6.94 -1.00 -7.13
N ALA A 16 -5.88 -1.80 -7.09
CA ALA A 16 -4.92 -1.85 -8.19
C ALA A 16 -5.52 -2.61 -9.37
N THR A 17 -5.25 -2.14 -10.58
CA THR A 17 -5.60 -2.88 -11.78
C THR A 17 -4.60 -4.02 -11.98
N MET A 18 -5.13 -5.21 -12.24
CA MET A 18 -4.34 -6.42 -12.41
C MET A 18 -4.15 -6.74 -13.89
N ASP A 19 -3.81 -5.75 -14.68
CA ASP A 19 -3.57 -5.96 -16.11
C ASP A 19 -2.39 -6.89 -16.36
N ASP A 20 -1.47 -6.93 -15.45
CA ASP A 20 -0.36 -7.87 -15.49
C ASP A 20 -0.44 -8.80 -14.30
N ILE A 21 -1.11 -9.92 -14.50
CA ILE A 21 -1.32 -10.95 -13.47
C ILE A 21 -0.02 -11.74 -13.20
N SER A 22 1.00 -11.54 -14.01
CA SER A 22 2.23 -12.33 -13.92
C SER A 22 2.99 -12.14 -12.62
N ASP A 23 2.71 -11.08 -11.85
CA ASP A 23 3.44 -10.78 -10.63
C ASP A 23 2.50 -10.54 -9.44
N GLN A 24 1.72 -11.57 -9.10
CA GLN A 24 0.82 -11.53 -7.95
C GLN A 24 1.55 -11.57 -6.61
N ASP A 25 2.84 -11.87 -6.62
CA ASP A 25 3.64 -11.99 -5.40
C ASP A 25 4.28 -10.67 -4.97
N SER A 26 4.08 -9.61 -5.73
CA SER A 26 4.65 -8.30 -5.44
C SER A 26 3.58 -7.26 -5.15
N PRO A 27 3.88 -6.25 -4.32
CA PRO A 27 2.97 -5.13 -4.10
C PRO A 27 2.71 -4.36 -5.41
N PRO A 28 1.49 -3.84 -5.59
CA PRO A 28 1.19 -3.08 -6.80
C PRO A 28 1.99 -1.78 -6.89
N LEU A 29 2.32 -1.38 -8.11
CA LEU A 29 2.95 -0.11 -8.41
C LEU A 29 1.88 0.98 -8.59
N LEU A 30 2.27 2.24 -8.46
CA LEU A 30 1.35 3.36 -8.72
C LEU A 30 0.76 3.30 -10.12
N SER A 31 1.54 2.85 -11.09
CA SER A 31 1.07 2.71 -12.48
C SER A 31 -0.04 1.68 -12.64
N GLN A 32 -0.21 0.78 -11.68
CA GLN A 32 -1.24 -0.27 -11.71
C GLN A 32 -2.54 0.15 -11.02
N VAL A 33 -2.59 1.36 -10.48
CA VAL A 33 -3.77 1.87 -9.80
C VAL A 33 -4.63 2.65 -10.78
N ALA A 34 -5.96 2.44 -10.74
CA ALA A 34 -6.90 3.21 -11.56
C ALA A 34 -6.72 4.70 -11.26
N TRP A 35 -6.69 5.53 -12.32
CA TRP A 35 -6.45 6.97 -12.22
C TRP A 35 -5.11 7.31 -11.58
N SER A 36 -4.10 6.53 -11.94
CA SER A 36 -2.76 6.64 -11.36
C SER A 36 -2.15 8.03 -11.44
N LYS A 37 -2.42 8.78 -12.51
CA LYS A 37 -1.86 10.13 -12.66
C LYS A 37 -2.38 11.08 -11.59
N ALA A 38 -3.68 11.05 -11.31
CA ALA A 38 -4.24 11.90 -10.26
C ALA A 38 -3.66 11.54 -8.90
N ILE A 39 -3.58 10.25 -8.58
CA ILE A 39 -2.99 9.79 -7.32
C ILE A 39 -1.52 10.16 -7.26
N GLU A 40 -0.78 9.98 -8.37
CA GLU A 40 0.64 10.26 -8.44
C GLU A 40 0.95 11.73 -8.17
N TYR A 41 0.14 12.64 -8.71
CA TYR A 41 0.38 14.08 -8.54
C TYR A 41 -0.24 14.66 -7.27
N ASP A 42 -1.41 14.17 -6.86
CA ASP A 42 -2.20 14.80 -5.81
C ASP A 42 -1.96 14.22 -4.42
N ALA A 43 -1.59 12.95 -4.33
CA ALA A 43 -1.37 12.32 -3.03
C ALA A 43 -0.07 12.80 -2.38
N ASP A 44 -0.12 13.08 -1.09
CA ASP A 44 1.09 13.33 -0.30
C ASP A 44 1.81 12.05 0.04
N MET A 45 1.07 10.97 0.23
CA MET A 45 1.60 9.65 0.50
C MET A 45 0.73 8.62 -0.21
N ALA A 46 1.37 7.64 -0.82
CA ALA A 46 0.70 6.49 -1.40
C ALA A 46 1.39 5.23 -0.92
N MET A 47 0.60 4.29 -0.41
CA MET A 47 1.10 3.01 0.08
C MET A 47 0.45 1.88 -0.69
N ALA A 48 1.23 0.89 -1.06
CA ALA A 48 0.72 -0.36 -1.61
C ALA A 48 0.64 -1.41 -0.52
N VAL A 49 -0.45 -2.15 -0.51
CA VAL A 49 -0.67 -3.24 0.43
C VAL A 49 -0.73 -4.53 -0.37
N HIS A 50 0.06 -5.50 0.04
CA HIS A 50 0.15 -6.78 -0.66
C HIS A 50 0.19 -7.92 0.34
N ARG A 51 -0.62 -8.95 0.11
CA ARG A 51 -0.59 -10.16 0.92
C ARG A 51 0.15 -11.26 0.17
N THR A 52 1.12 -11.86 0.84
CA THR A 52 1.81 -13.04 0.30
C THR A 52 0.82 -14.22 0.28
N PRO A 53 0.61 -14.87 -0.87
CA PRO A 53 -0.35 -15.97 -0.96
C PRO A 53 -0.07 -17.07 0.06
N ASP A 54 -1.16 -17.64 0.60
CA ASP A 54 -1.12 -18.75 1.57
C ASP A 54 -0.42 -18.43 2.89
N THR A 55 -0.29 -17.14 3.20
CA THR A 55 0.29 -16.69 4.48
C THR A 55 -0.58 -15.62 5.12
N ASN A 56 -0.24 -15.24 6.35
CA ASN A 56 -0.82 -14.09 7.03
C ASN A 56 0.04 -12.83 6.90
N ILE A 57 1.03 -12.85 6.01
CA ILE A 57 1.98 -11.76 5.87
C ILE A 57 1.45 -10.72 4.91
N MET A 58 1.33 -9.48 5.41
CA MET A 58 0.99 -8.30 4.62
C MET A 58 2.22 -7.43 4.49
N GLU A 59 2.56 -7.07 3.28
CA GLU A 59 3.63 -6.12 3.01
C GLU A 59 3.04 -4.75 2.73
N ILE A 60 3.54 -3.72 3.40
CA ILE A 60 3.14 -2.33 3.21
C ILE A 60 4.35 -1.59 2.66
N VAL A 61 4.22 -1.07 1.43
CA VAL A 61 5.33 -0.42 0.73
C VAL A 61 4.92 0.99 0.37
N SER A 62 5.75 1.98 0.70
CA SER A 62 5.52 3.33 0.20
C SER A 62 5.80 3.38 -1.29
N ARG A 63 4.87 3.95 -2.04
CA ARG A 63 5.06 4.23 -3.47
C ARG A 63 5.27 5.71 -3.72
N LYS A 64 4.89 6.53 -2.75
CA LYS A 64 5.15 7.96 -2.74
C LYS A 64 5.12 8.45 -1.29
N ASN A 65 6.10 9.22 -0.90
CA ASN A 65 6.12 9.84 0.43
C ASN A 65 6.76 11.22 0.30
N ARG A 66 5.91 12.23 0.04
CA ARG A 66 6.35 13.59 -0.30
C ARG A 66 7.17 14.23 0.81
N HIS A 67 6.83 13.97 2.05
CA HIS A 67 7.43 14.66 3.21
C HIS A 67 8.37 13.77 4.02
N GLY A 68 8.73 12.60 3.51
CA GLY A 68 9.58 11.68 4.24
C GLY A 68 10.35 10.74 3.31
N THR A 69 10.94 9.72 3.90
CA THR A 69 11.66 8.68 3.17
C THR A 69 10.73 7.55 2.78
N GLU A 70 11.13 6.79 1.78
CA GLU A 70 10.42 5.57 1.42
C GLU A 70 10.60 4.52 2.52
N PHE A 71 9.58 3.67 2.65
CA PHE A 71 9.57 2.63 3.67
C PHE A 71 8.94 1.36 3.13
N ASP A 72 9.26 0.25 3.80
CA ASP A 72 8.70 -1.06 3.53
C ASP A 72 8.68 -1.81 4.86
N PHE A 73 7.53 -2.33 5.24
CA PHE A 73 7.42 -3.10 6.47
C PHE A 73 6.38 -4.20 6.33
N TYR A 74 6.41 -5.15 7.27
CA TYR A 74 5.57 -6.34 7.22
C TYR A 74 4.71 -6.43 8.46
N LEU A 75 3.51 -6.96 8.27
CA LEU A 75 2.56 -7.23 9.34
C LEU A 75 2.12 -8.69 9.29
N ASP A 76 1.93 -9.30 10.46
CA ASP A 76 1.24 -10.56 10.60
C ASP A 76 -0.24 -10.25 10.82
N TRP A 77 -1.03 -10.48 9.82
CA TRP A 77 -2.45 -10.15 9.85
C TRP A 77 -3.29 -11.42 9.82
N ASP A 78 -3.75 -11.84 10.98
CA ASP A 78 -4.65 -12.99 11.11
C ASP A 78 -6.09 -12.52 10.85
N LEU A 79 -6.55 -12.71 9.62
CA LEU A 79 -7.87 -12.27 9.21
C LEU A 79 -9.00 -13.04 9.91
N ASN A 80 -8.75 -14.29 10.29
CA ASN A 80 -9.76 -15.11 10.98
C ASN A 80 -10.04 -14.61 12.39
N ARG A 81 -9.04 -14.06 13.04
CA ARG A 81 -9.18 -13.54 14.41
C ARG A 81 -9.19 -12.02 14.47
N GLY A 82 -8.94 -11.35 13.33
CA GLY A 82 -8.86 -9.89 13.30
C GLY A 82 -7.70 -9.32 14.08
N VAL A 83 -6.61 -10.06 14.20
CA VAL A 83 -5.43 -9.65 14.96
C VAL A 83 -4.31 -9.24 14.01
N VAL A 84 -3.73 -8.07 14.25
CA VAL A 84 -2.60 -7.55 13.48
C VAL A 84 -1.41 -7.38 14.41
N LYS A 85 -0.26 -7.91 14.03
CA LYS A 85 0.99 -7.77 14.77
C LYS A 85 2.07 -7.24 13.86
N GLU A 86 2.93 -6.40 14.39
CA GLU A 86 4.08 -5.90 13.65
C GLU A 86 5.18 -6.95 13.59
N ILE A 87 5.80 -7.07 12.42
CA ILE A 87 6.95 -7.96 12.21
C ILE A 87 8.19 -7.09 12.05
N TYR A 88 9.16 -7.24 12.95
CA TYR A 88 10.36 -6.40 12.97
C TYR A 88 11.48 -6.91 12.07
N GLU A 89 11.41 -8.16 11.63
CA GLU A 89 12.38 -8.73 10.71
C GLU A 89 11.67 -9.09 9.40
N ASN A 90 12.40 -9.00 8.28
CA ASN A 90 11.82 -9.36 6.99
C ASN A 90 11.50 -10.85 6.96
N PRO A 91 10.21 -11.25 6.94
CA PRO A 91 9.83 -12.66 6.99
C PRO A 91 10.14 -13.40 5.70
N MET A 92 10.53 -12.68 4.66
CA MET A 92 10.86 -13.26 3.35
C MET A 92 12.34 -13.58 3.18
N THR A 93 13.16 -13.28 4.17
CA THR A 93 14.59 -13.61 4.14
C THR A 93 14.92 -14.85 4.94
#